data_041570abe80c9e5a5a9c5144768fb676
#
_entry.id   041570abe80c9e5a5a9c5144768fb676
#
_cell.length_a   1.000
_cell.length_b   1.000
_cell.length_c   1.000
_cell.angle_alpha   90.00
_cell.angle_beta   90.00
_cell.angle_gamma   90.00
#
_symmetry.space_group_name_H-M   'P 1'
#
loop_
_entity.id
_entity.type
_entity.pdbx_description
1 polymer ?
#
loop_
_entity_poly.entity_id
_entity_poly.type
_entity_poly.pdbx_seq_one_letter_code
_entity_poly.pdbx_strand_id
1 'polypeptide(L)'
;IEVRADDNFHGTRMGINLPVYYNQTFMAVIGITGQPDEVRKYAHLAERITHLLIRERELNTISRNQADKRHFAMEALIHQASANMDYLNACLKECGINIAGKYRILLIRAAAESPSDNLSLLEQKIHQFFEMLSIRLYTFYYPNEYTAVVLPSQLEHNAYILERFAKDHQTSLKMTVGKMTSVYQLCDSYQTAVTAMKHFT
;
A
#
# COMPACT_ATOMS: atom_id res chain seq x y z
N ILE A 1 -38.18 -1.65 -1.39
CA ILE A 1 -39.54 -1.33 -1.87
C ILE A 1 -39.78 -2.18 -3.10
N GLU A 2 -40.90 -2.95 -3.09
CA GLU A 2 -41.39 -3.71 -4.22
C GLU A 2 -42.47 -2.91 -4.92
N VAL A 3 -42.41 -2.84 -6.26
CA VAL A 3 -43.44 -2.23 -7.10
C VAL A 3 -44.08 -3.35 -7.92
N ARG A 4 -45.37 -3.56 -7.74
CA ARG A 4 -46.17 -4.58 -8.44
C ARG A 4 -46.96 -3.95 -9.59
N ALA A 5 -47.49 -4.78 -10.49
CA ALA A 5 -48.27 -4.33 -11.66
C ALA A 5 -49.51 -3.49 -11.26
N ASP A 6 -50.06 -3.73 -10.08
CA ASP A 6 -51.29 -3.07 -9.57
C ASP A 6 -50.98 -1.73 -8.86
N ASP A 7 -49.68 -1.39 -8.65
CA ASP A 7 -49.27 -0.18 -7.97
C ASP A 7 -49.33 1.03 -8.92
N ASN A 8 -50.12 2.03 -8.57
CA ASN A 8 -50.34 3.25 -9.37
C ASN A 8 -49.25 4.32 -9.17
N PHE A 9 -47.96 3.96 -9.26
CA PHE A 9 -46.88 4.92 -9.21
C PHE A 9 -46.52 5.41 -10.61
N HIS A 10 -46.82 6.68 -10.93
CA HIS A 10 -46.47 7.28 -12.23
C HIS A 10 -44.95 7.24 -12.49
N GLY A 11 -44.55 6.67 -13.62
CA GLY A 11 -43.18 6.61 -14.04
C GLY A 11 -42.32 5.48 -13.45
N THR A 12 -42.90 4.62 -12.61
CA THR A 12 -42.19 3.44 -12.08
C THR A 12 -42.48 2.20 -12.94
N ARG A 13 -41.47 1.32 -13.00
CA ARG A 13 -41.62 -0.01 -13.61
C ARG A 13 -41.75 -1.04 -12.50
N MET A 14 -42.52 -2.11 -12.77
CA MET A 14 -42.59 -3.26 -11.87
C MET A 14 -41.22 -3.80 -11.55
N GLY A 15 -40.89 -4.02 -10.29
CA GLY A 15 -39.58 -4.48 -9.86
C GLY A 15 -39.29 -4.32 -8.37
N ILE A 16 -38.03 -4.42 -8.00
CA ILE A 16 -37.54 -4.26 -6.63
C ILE A 16 -36.55 -3.13 -6.57
N ASN A 17 -36.72 -2.21 -5.63
CA ASN A 17 -35.78 -1.13 -5.32
C ASN A 17 -35.20 -1.37 -3.92
N LEU A 18 -33.89 -1.58 -3.84
CA LEU A 18 -33.15 -1.79 -2.60
C LEU A 18 -32.28 -0.59 -2.28
N PRO A 19 -32.48 0.11 -1.16
CA PRO A 19 -31.58 1.16 -0.73
C PRO A 19 -30.27 0.53 -0.24
N VAL A 20 -29.14 1.06 -0.69
CA VAL A 20 -27.81 0.67 -0.27
C VAL A 20 -27.29 1.66 0.75
N TYR A 21 -26.94 1.16 1.93
CA TYR A 21 -26.34 1.93 3.01
C TYR A 21 -24.92 1.45 3.25
N TYR A 22 -24.00 2.39 3.52
CA TYR A 22 -22.66 2.09 3.96
C TYR A 22 -22.33 2.93 5.19
N ASN A 23 -21.88 2.30 6.28
CA ASN A 23 -21.65 2.96 7.58
C ASN A 23 -22.82 3.86 8.01
N GLN A 24 -24.07 3.36 7.90
CA GLN A 24 -25.32 4.07 8.20
C GLN A 24 -25.61 5.29 7.28
N THR A 25 -24.79 5.53 6.26
CA THR A 25 -25.01 6.59 5.28
C THR A 25 -25.69 6.02 4.04
N PHE A 26 -26.76 6.66 3.59
CA PHE A 26 -27.42 6.31 2.32
C PHE A 26 -26.48 6.63 1.14
N MET A 27 -26.23 5.63 0.30
CA MET A 27 -25.34 5.74 -0.86
C MET A 27 -26.07 5.74 -2.18
N ALA A 28 -27.01 4.81 -2.37
CA ALA A 28 -27.68 4.61 -3.65
C ALA A 28 -28.94 3.77 -3.50
N VAL A 29 -29.69 3.63 -4.58
CA VAL A 29 -30.77 2.65 -4.73
C VAL A 29 -30.43 1.73 -5.89
N ILE A 30 -30.54 0.42 -5.69
CA ILE A 30 -30.46 -0.59 -6.73
C ILE A 30 -31.86 -0.93 -7.17
N GLY A 31 -32.22 -0.62 -8.44
CA GLY A 31 -33.50 -0.99 -9.04
C GLY A 31 -33.34 -2.18 -9.98
N ILE A 32 -34.16 -3.21 -9.82
CA ILE A 32 -34.21 -4.35 -10.74
C ILE A 32 -35.65 -4.49 -11.25
N THR A 33 -35.80 -4.36 -12.57
CA THR A 33 -37.09 -4.45 -13.25
C THR A 33 -37.45 -5.93 -13.52
N GLY A 34 -38.68 -6.30 -13.26
CA GLY A 34 -39.21 -7.65 -13.48
C GLY A 34 -40.26 -8.03 -12.45
N GLN A 35 -40.81 -9.22 -12.52
CA GLN A 35 -41.74 -9.70 -11.48
C GLN A 35 -40.99 -9.82 -10.13
N PRO A 36 -41.51 -9.20 -9.03
CA PRO A 36 -40.79 -9.16 -7.76
C PRO A 36 -40.33 -10.53 -7.26
N ASP A 37 -41.19 -11.55 -7.40
CA ASP A 37 -40.89 -12.91 -6.94
C ASP A 37 -39.77 -13.59 -7.74
N GLU A 38 -39.63 -13.24 -9.03
CA GLU A 38 -38.57 -13.76 -9.89
C GLU A 38 -37.26 -13.04 -9.71
N VAL A 39 -37.32 -11.71 -9.52
CA VAL A 39 -36.09 -10.87 -9.47
C VAL A 39 -35.50 -10.71 -8.06
N ARG A 40 -36.22 -11.11 -7.02
CA ARG A 40 -35.79 -10.96 -5.61
C ARG A 40 -34.39 -11.52 -5.34
N LYS A 41 -34.11 -12.73 -5.84
CA LYS A 41 -32.79 -13.36 -5.69
C LYS A 41 -31.66 -12.54 -6.36
N TYR A 42 -31.96 -11.93 -7.49
CA TYR A 42 -30.99 -11.08 -8.20
C TYR A 42 -30.80 -9.72 -7.52
N ALA A 43 -31.87 -9.18 -6.92
CA ALA A 43 -31.81 -7.96 -6.15
C ALA A 43 -30.87 -8.11 -4.93
N HIS A 44 -31.02 -9.17 -4.15
CA HIS A 44 -30.11 -9.47 -3.04
C HIS A 44 -28.68 -9.77 -3.49
N LEU A 45 -28.49 -10.46 -4.63
CA LEU A 45 -27.16 -10.69 -5.18
C LEU A 45 -26.49 -9.36 -5.58
N ALA A 46 -27.22 -8.48 -6.28
CA ALA A 46 -26.74 -7.18 -6.68
C ALA A 46 -26.37 -6.30 -5.47
N GLU A 47 -27.19 -6.32 -4.42
CA GLU A 47 -26.92 -5.63 -3.16
C GLU A 47 -25.58 -6.11 -2.55
N ARG A 48 -25.40 -7.44 -2.42
CA ARG A 48 -24.15 -8.01 -1.88
C ARG A 48 -22.93 -7.66 -2.72
N ILE A 49 -23.02 -7.73 -4.05
CA ILE A 49 -21.95 -7.35 -4.95
C ILE A 49 -21.62 -5.86 -4.78
N THR A 50 -22.64 -4.98 -4.70
CA THR A 50 -22.46 -3.55 -4.51
C THR A 50 -21.73 -3.25 -3.18
N HIS A 51 -22.14 -3.90 -2.08
CA HIS A 51 -21.45 -3.77 -0.80
C HIS A 51 -19.97 -4.20 -0.87
N LEU A 52 -19.66 -5.30 -1.57
CA LEU A 52 -18.28 -5.75 -1.78
C LEU A 52 -17.47 -4.73 -2.57
N LEU A 53 -18.01 -4.17 -3.65
CA LEU A 53 -17.35 -3.16 -4.47
C LEU A 53 -17.09 -1.85 -3.71
N ILE A 54 -18.06 -1.40 -2.89
CA ILE A 54 -17.89 -0.21 -2.05
C ILE A 54 -16.74 -0.44 -1.05
N ARG A 55 -16.74 -1.59 -0.38
CA ARG A 55 -15.70 -1.95 0.58
C ARG A 55 -14.31 -2.06 -0.07
N GLU A 56 -14.22 -2.70 -1.22
CA GLU A 56 -12.96 -2.80 -1.98
C GLU A 56 -12.42 -1.42 -2.35
N ARG A 57 -13.29 -0.55 -2.87
CA ARG A 57 -12.89 0.83 -3.22
C ARG A 57 -12.39 1.61 -2.01
N GLU A 58 -13.03 1.47 -0.86
CA GLU A 58 -12.59 2.12 0.38
C GLU A 58 -11.21 1.60 0.81
N LEU A 59 -11.01 0.28 0.86
CA LEU A 59 -9.72 -0.33 1.20
C LEU A 59 -8.61 0.14 0.24
N ASN A 60 -8.89 0.21 -1.06
CA ASN A 60 -7.94 0.72 -2.05
C ASN A 60 -7.62 2.20 -1.85
N THR A 61 -8.61 3.02 -1.47
CA THR A 61 -8.40 4.44 -1.17
C THR A 61 -7.53 4.63 0.07
N ILE A 62 -7.80 3.87 1.15
CA ILE A 62 -6.99 3.90 2.38
C ILE A 62 -5.55 3.46 2.07
N SER A 63 -5.37 2.37 1.34
CA SER A 63 -4.05 1.86 0.96
C SER A 63 -3.26 2.88 0.14
N ARG A 64 -3.91 3.52 -0.85
CA ARG A 64 -3.29 4.56 -1.67
C ARG A 64 -2.87 5.76 -0.83
N ASN A 65 -3.75 6.27 0.04
CA ASN A 65 -3.43 7.38 0.94
C ASN A 65 -2.24 7.07 1.87
N GLN A 66 -2.12 5.84 2.35
CA GLN A 66 -0.97 5.40 3.15
C GLN A 66 0.32 5.33 2.31
N ALA A 67 0.24 4.86 1.07
CA ALA A 67 1.38 4.84 0.16
C ALA A 67 1.87 6.26 -0.17
N ASP A 68 0.95 7.19 -0.44
CA ASP A 68 1.26 8.60 -0.71
C ASP A 68 1.94 9.27 0.50
N LYS A 69 1.45 9.02 1.72
CA LYS A 69 2.07 9.52 2.96
C LYS A 69 3.48 8.96 3.17
N ARG A 70 3.67 7.66 2.92
CA ARG A 70 5.01 7.04 3.00
C ARG A 70 5.96 7.62 1.97
N HIS A 71 5.50 7.78 0.73
CA HIS A 71 6.30 8.38 -0.33
C HIS A 71 6.69 9.82 0.01
N PHE A 72 5.74 10.66 0.46
CA PHE A 72 6.00 12.02 0.92
C PHE A 72 7.06 12.06 2.03
N ALA A 73 6.92 11.20 3.06
CA ALA A 73 7.87 11.17 4.16
C ALA A 73 9.28 10.75 3.69
N MET A 74 9.37 9.76 2.79
CA MET A 74 10.65 9.32 2.22
C MET A 74 11.30 10.41 1.37
N GLU A 75 10.55 11.11 0.51
CA GLU A 75 11.03 12.23 -0.28
C GLU A 75 11.61 13.34 0.60
N ALA A 76 10.87 13.73 1.64
CA ALA A 76 11.30 14.76 2.55
C ALA A 76 12.60 14.38 3.32
N LEU A 77 12.75 13.12 3.72
CA LEU A 77 13.88 12.64 4.52
C LEU A 77 15.13 12.35 3.68
N ILE A 78 14.97 11.85 2.45
CA ILE A 78 16.09 11.43 1.60
C ILE A 78 16.55 12.54 0.69
N HIS A 79 15.63 13.25 0.05
CA HIS A 79 15.93 14.30 -0.92
C HIS A 79 15.90 15.70 -0.32
N GLN A 80 15.68 15.82 0.99
CA GLN A 80 15.60 17.09 1.72
C GLN A 80 14.63 18.08 1.05
N ALA A 81 13.54 17.56 0.49
CA ALA A 81 12.49 18.37 -0.10
C ALA A 81 11.90 19.30 0.97
N SER A 82 11.63 20.54 0.59
CA SER A 82 10.96 21.49 1.48
C SER A 82 9.59 20.90 1.90
N ALA A 83 9.46 20.53 3.18
CA ALA A 83 8.29 19.88 3.70
C ALA A 83 7.74 20.62 4.91
N ASN A 84 6.42 20.62 5.06
CA ASN A 84 5.81 21.04 6.32
C ASN A 84 6.19 20.03 7.41
N MET A 85 6.94 20.50 8.42
CA MET A 85 7.49 19.65 9.48
C MET A 85 6.40 19.01 10.34
N ASP A 86 5.28 19.70 10.59
CA ASP A 86 4.18 19.16 11.38
C ASP A 86 3.51 17.98 10.64
N TYR A 87 3.30 18.14 9.33
CA TYR A 87 2.75 17.07 8.50
C TYR A 87 3.72 15.90 8.36
N LEU A 88 5.02 16.16 8.16
CA LEU A 88 6.06 15.13 8.14
C LEU A 88 6.06 14.33 9.45
N ASN A 89 6.05 15.01 10.59
CA ASN A 89 6.03 14.37 11.89
C ASN A 89 4.76 13.52 12.12
N ALA A 90 3.60 13.97 11.62
CA ALA A 90 2.37 13.20 11.65
C ALA A 90 2.50 11.91 10.81
N CYS A 91 3.05 12.00 9.59
CA CYS A 91 3.28 10.84 8.73
C CYS A 91 4.27 9.84 9.36
N LEU A 92 5.36 10.33 9.96
CA LEU A 92 6.35 9.49 10.65
C LEU A 92 5.72 8.75 11.84
N LYS A 93 4.90 9.43 12.63
CA LYS A 93 4.18 8.84 13.76
C LYS A 93 3.22 7.74 13.30
N GLU A 94 2.46 7.97 12.23
CA GLU A 94 1.57 6.96 11.62
C GLU A 94 2.36 5.72 11.15
N CYS A 95 3.58 5.92 10.63
CA CYS A 95 4.49 4.83 10.26
C CYS A 95 5.20 4.18 11.47
N GLY A 96 4.95 4.65 12.70
CA GLY A 96 5.60 4.13 13.92
C GLY A 96 7.08 4.50 14.04
N ILE A 97 7.51 5.58 13.35
CA ILE A 97 8.89 6.09 13.44
C ILE A 97 9.02 7.02 14.64
N ASN A 98 9.93 6.68 15.56
CA ASN A 98 10.27 7.55 16.68
C ASN A 98 11.31 8.60 16.24
N ILE A 99 10.95 9.87 16.31
CA ILE A 99 11.80 11.00 15.86
C ILE A 99 13.13 11.06 16.60
N ALA A 100 13.18 10.62 17.87
CA ALA A 100 14.42 10.57 18.67
C ALA A 100 15.27 9.32 18.38
N GLY A 101 14.77 8.39 17.56
CA GLY A 101 15.44 7.14 17.23
C GLY A 101 16.60 7.32 16.24
N LYS A 102 17.43 6.28 16.16
CA LYS A 102 18.46 6.15 15.13
C LYS A 102 18.04 5.06 14.16
N TYR A 103 18.25 5.33 12.86
CA TYR A 103 17.80 4.49 11.76
C TYR A 103 18.88 4.33 10.70
N ARG A 104 18.66 3.39 9.81
CA ARG A 104 19.47 3.15 8.61
C ARG A 104 18.55 3.05 7.41
N ILE A 105 19.05 3.34 6.23
CA ILE A 105 18.37 3.04 4.98
C ILE A 105 18.77 1.64 4.51
N LEU A 106 17.79 0.80 4.28
CA LEU A 106 17.90 -0.43 3.51
C LEU A 106 17.51 -0.13 2.08
N LEU A 107 18.44 -0.32 1.15
CA LEU A 107 18.26 -0.08 -0.27
C LEU A 107 18.29 -1.42 -1.01
N ILE A 108 17.24 -1.69 -1.80
CA ILE A 108 17.13 -2.87 -2.65
C ILE A 108 16.96 -2.41 -4.09
N ARG A 109 17.79 -2.91 -5.00
CA ARG A 109 17.64 -2.71 -6.44
C ARG A 109 17.37 -4.01 -7.15
N ALA A 110 16.28 -4.06 -7.92
CA ALA A 110 15.99 -5.15 -8.82
C ALA A 110 16.83 -5.05 -10.09
N ALA A 111 17.25 -6.20 -10.64
CA ALA A 111 17.98 -6.24 -11.90
C ALA A 111 17.06 -5.76 -13.05
N ALA A 112 17.61 -4.93 -13.94
CA ALA A 112 16.84 -4.31 -15.04
C ALA A 112 16.39 -5.31 -16.13
N GLU A 113 16.95 -6.52 -16.17
CA GLU A 113 16.74 -7.50 -17.23
C GLU A 113 15.65 -8.55 -16.90
N SER A 114 14.89 -8.36 -15.83
CA SER A 114 13.81 -9.29 -15.49
C SER A 114 12.62 -9.09 -16.43
N PRO A 115 12.09 -10.14 -17.09
CA PRO A 115 10.85 -10.07 -17.84
C PRO A 115 9.71 -9.53 -16.96
N SER A 116 8.78 -8.77 -17.54
CA SER A 116 7.67 -8.09 -16.83
C SER A 116 6.89 -9.00 -15.88
N ASP A 117 6.75 -10.28 -16.21
CA ASP A 117 6.03 -11.27 -15.39
C ASP A 117 6.78 -11.62 -14.09
N ASN A 118 8.11 -11.52 -14.09
CA ASN A 118 8.92 -11.77 -12.90
C ASN A 118 9.01 -10.56 -11.96
N LEU A 119 8.79 -9.34 -12.47
CA LEU A 119 8.83 -8.12 -11.66
C LEU A 119 7.70 -8.10 -10.62
N SER A 120 6.48 -8.46 -10.98
CA SER A 120 5.34 -8.47 -10.04
C SER A 120 5.51 -9.51 -8.93
N LEU A 121 6.10 -10.67 -9.24
CA LEU A 121 6.43 -11.70 -8.24
C LEU A 121 7.56 -11.25 -7.32
N LEU A 122 8.58 -10.60 -7.85
CA LEU A 122 9.68 -10.05 -7.07
C LEU A 122 9.19 -8.92 -6.15
N GLU A 123 8.32 -8.06 -6.64
CA GLU A 123 7.66 -7.02 -5.86
C GLU A 123 6.89 -7.61 -4.67
N GLN A 124 6.06 -8.64 -4.89
CA GLN A 124 5.36 -9.33 -3.81
C GLN A 124 6.33 -9.91 -2.77
N LYS A 125 7.44 -10.51 -3.20
CA LYS A 125 8.47 -11.05 -2.30
C LYS A 125 9.15 -9.95 -1.47
N ILE A 126 9.44 -8.79 -2.08
CA ILE A 126 10.01 -7.64 -1.38
C ILE A 126 9.00 -7.10 -0.34
N HIS A 127 7.72 -7.01 -0.69
CA HIS A 127 6.69 -6.61 0.26
C HIS A 127 6.57 -7.59 1.44
N GLN A 128 6.50 -8.89 1.18
CA GLN A 128 6.49 -9.92 2.22
C GLN A 128 7.75 -9.86 3.10
N PHE A 129 8.90 -9.62 2.50
CA PHE A 129 10.15 -9.42 3.23
C PHE A 129 10.09 -8.22 4.17
N PHE A 130 9.55 -7.08 3.72
CA PHE A 130 9.36 -5.92 4.59
C PHE A 130 8.36 -6.19 5.72
N GLU A 131 7.30 -6.94 5.46
CA GLU A 131 6.34 -7.36 6.50
C GLU A 131 7.01 -8.27 7.55
N MET A 132 7.78 -9.26 7.12
CA MET A 132 8.52 -10.15 8.04
C MET A 132 9.48 -9.38 8.95
N LEU A 133 10.11 -8.32 8.43
CA LEU A 133 11.00 -7.43 9.20
C LEU A 133 10.23 -6.36 9.98
N SER A 134 8.90 -6.31 9.91
CA SER A 134 8.06 -5.26 10.48
C SER A 134 8.46 -3.85 10.05
N ILE A 135 8.92 -3.69 8.81
CA ILE A 135 9.28 -2.41 8.20
C ILE A 135 7.99 -1.72 7.74
N ARG A 136 7.73 -0.52 8.22
CA ARG A 136 6.50 0.23 7.94
C ARG A 136 6.70 1.43 7.02
N LEU A 137 7.90 2.04 7.04
CA LEU A 137 8.23 3.18 6.20
C LEU A 137 9.16 2.71 5.08
N TYR A 138 8.60 2.55 3.89
CA TYR A 138 9.31 2.20 2.67
C TYR A 138 8.58 2.77 1.46
N THR A 139 9.30 2.94 0.36
CA THR A 139 8.75 3.40 -0.91
C THR A 139 9.49 2.74 -2.08
N PHE A 140 8.82 2.74 -3.23
CA PHE A 140 9.40 2.32 -4.51
C PHE A 140 9.72 3.54 -5.35
N TYR A 141 10.93 3.59 -5.88
CA TYR A 141 11.37 4.56 -6.86
C TYR A 141 11.56 3.88 -8.22
N TYR A 142 10.79 4.33 -9.16
CA TYR A 142 10.90 3.82 -10.53
C TYR A 142 12.31 4.08 -11.09
N PRO A 143 12.93 3.15 -11.85
CA PRO A 143 12.29 1.92 -12.36
C PRO A 143 12.43 0.69 -11.46
N ASN A 144 13.33 0.64 -10.50
CA ASN A 144 13.71 -0.63 -9.87
C ASN A 144 14.24 -0.52 -8.43
N GLU A 145 14.03 0.59 -7.75
CA GLU A 145 14.62 0.84 -6.44
C GLU A 145 13.56 0.83 -5.32
N TYR A 146 13.79 0.02 -4.29
CA TYR A 146 13.03 0.01 -3.05
C TYR A 146 13.89 0.56 -1.93
N THR A 147 13.38 1.55 -1.24
CA THR A 147 14.07 2.21 -0.13
C THR A 147 13.23 2.10 1.12
N ALA A 148 13.83 1.63 2.20
CA ALA A 148 13.15 1.39 3.47
C ALA A 148 13.94 1.96 4.64
N VAL A 149 13.22 2.50 5.64
CA VAL A 149 13.78 2.97 6.92
C VAL A 149 13.73 1.82 7.92
N VAL A 150 14.89 1.46 8.47
CA VAL A 150 15.03 0.31 9.35
C VAL A 150 15.73 0.68 10.65
N LEU A 151 15.31 0.06 11.74
CA LEU A 151 16.04 0.13 13.02
C LEU A 151 17.27 -0.79 12.96
N PRO A 152 18.41 -0.42 13.58
CA PRO A 152 19.55 -1.31 13.72
C PRO A 152 19.18 -2.66 14.35
N SER A 153 18.33 -2.65 15.36
CA SER A 153 17.85 -3.86 16.03
C SER A 153 17.02 -4.78 15.09
N GLN A 154 16.26 -4.22 14.16
CA GLN A 154 15.54 -5.03 13.18
C GLN A 154 16.50 -5.80 12.27
N LEU A 155 17.61 -5.17 11.87
CA LEU A 155 18.65 -5.82 11.05
C LEU A 155 19.39 -6.90 11.84
N GLU A 156 19.78 -6.60 13.06
CA GLU A 156 20.53 -7.53 13.93
C GLU A 156 19.70 -8.77 14.31
N HIS A 157 18.46 -8.58 14.78
CA HIS A 157 17.58 -9.71 15.16
C HIS A 157 17.16 -10.56 13.95
N ASN A 158 17.14 -9.99 12.76
CA ASN A 158 16.71 -10.68 11.54
C ASN A 158 17.86 -10.91 10.54
N ALA A 159 19.12 -10.90 10.99
CA ALA A 159 20.30 -11.07 10.13
C ALA A 159 20.19 -12.31 9.25
N TYR A 160 19.75 -13.43 9.80
CA TYR A 160 19.54 -14.68 9.05
C TYR A 160 18.50 -14.54 7.93
N ILE A 161 17.40 -13.83 8.18
CA ILE A 161 16.34 -13.59 7.17
C ILE A 161 16.90 -12.70 6.04
N LEU A 162 17.66 -11.66 6.39
CA LEU A 162 18.33 -10.78 5.43
C LEU A 162 19.31 -11.52 4.53
N GLU A 163 20.19 -12.32 5.13
CA GLU A 163 21.21 -13.10 4.41
C GLU A 163 20.55 -14.14 3.49
N ARG A 164 19.53 -14.84 3.99
CA ARG A 164 18.80 -15.82 3.21
C ARG A 164 18.08 -15.16 2.03
N PHE A 165 17.36 -14.06 2.27
CA PHE A 165 16.65 -13.33 1.21
C PHE A 165 17.63 -12.81 0.14
N ALA A 166 18.77 -12.24 0.55
CA ALA A 166 19.80 -11.77 -0.36
C ALA A 166 20.39 -12.93 -1.19
N LYS A 167 20.65 -14.09 -0.57
CA LYS A 167 21.19 -15.27 -1.24
C LYS A 167 20.21 -15.88 -2.22
N ASP A 168 18.94 -16.03 -1.82
CA ASP A 168 17.89 -16.64 -2.63
C ASP A 168 17.58 -15.81 -3.89
N HIS A 169 17.92 -14.51 -3.87
CA HIS A 169 17.61 -13.54 -4.94
C HIS A 169 18.83 -12.81 -5.49
N GLN A 170 20.05 -13.33 -5.26
CA GLN A 170 21.31 -12.66 -5.64
C GLN A 170 21.45 -12.34 -7.14
N THR A 171 20.75 -13.07 -8.02
CA THR A 171 20.73 -12.82 -9.48
C THR A 171 19.69 -11.78 -9.88
N SER A 172 18.65 -11.57 -9.06
CA SER A 172 17.50 -10.74 -9.37
C SER A 172 17.49 -9.42 -8.62
N LEU A 173 18.23 -9.32 -7.50
CA LEU A 173 18.31 -8.09 -6.72
C LEU A 173 19.65 -7.93 -6.01
N LYS A 174 19.98 -6.69 -5.69
CA LYS A 174 21.11 -6.29 -4.84
C LYS A 174 20.57 -5.51 -3.64
N MET A 175 21.20 -5.71 -2.48
CA MET A 175 20.80 -5.06 -1.24
C MET A 175 21.98 -4.39 -0.57
N THR A 176 21.78 -3.18 -0.06
CA THR A 176 22.77 -2.46 0.74
C THR A 176 22.13 -1.75 1.91
N VAL A 177 22.92 -1.49 2.96
CA VAL A 177 22.47 -0.81 4.16
C VAL A 177 23.37 0.41 4.39
N GLY A 178 22.74 1.58 4.55
CA GLY A 178 23.46 2.83 4.82
C GLY A 178 23.99 2.95 6.24
N LYS A 179 24.75 4.01 6.53
CA LYS A 179 25.22 4.32 7.89
C LYS A 179 24.05 4.64 8.83
N MET A 180 24.24 4.43 10.13
CA MET A 180 23.26 4.79 11.16
C MET A 180 23.21 6.31 11.34
N THR A 181 22.01 6.91 11.30
CA THR A 181 21.77 8.35 11.44
C THR A 181 20.51 8.65 12.25
N SER A 182 20.32 9.91 12.63
CA SER A 182 19.03 10.38 13.11
C SER A 182 18.00 10.43 11.97
N VAL A 183 16.71 10.48 12.28
CA VAL A 183 15.63 10.51 11.28
C VAL A 183 15.83 11.62 10.25
N TYR A 184 16.12 12.84 10.69
CA TYR A 184 16.27 13.99 9.80
C TYR A 184 17.58 14.02 9.00
N GLN A 185 18.49 13.06 9.25
CA GLN A 185 19.74 12.88 8.52
C GLN A 185 19.74 11.60 7.67
N LEU A 186 18.59 11.05 7.37
CA LEU A 186 18.46 9.82 6.56
C LEU A 186 18.98 9.99 5.13
N CYS A 187 19.06 11.22 4.61
CA CYS A 187 19.77 11.54 3.38
C CYS A 187 21.22 10.98 3.39
N ASP A 188 21.96 11.17 4.47
CA ASP A 188 23.31 10.65 4.62
C ASP A 188 23.38 9.12 4.63
N SER A 189 22.39 8.47 5.27
CA SER A 189 22.27 7.01 5.25
C SER A 189 21.98 6.50 3.84
N TYR A 190 21.09 7.17 3.11
CA TYR A 190 20.78 6.85 1.72
C TYR A 190 22.01 6.97 0.82
N GLN A 191 22.75 8.09 0.90
CA GLN A 191 23.96 8.30 0.10
C GLN A 191 25.02 7.22 0.34
N THR A 192 25.20 6.79 1.59
CA THR A 192 26.14 5.70 1.91
C THR A 192 25.65 4.35 1.35
N ALA A 193 24.34 4.07 1.40
CA ALA A 193 23.76 2.86 0.79
C ALA A 193 23.93 2.87 -0.74
N VAL A 194 23.68 4.00 -1.40
CA VAL A 194 23.89 4.17 -2.85
C VAL A 194 25.37 4.00 -3.23
N THR A 195 26.27 4.54 -2.43
CA THR A 195 27.72 4.37 -2.67
C THR A 195 28.12 2.91 -2.56
N ALA A 196 27.67 2.22 -1.51
CA ALA A 196 27.91 0.78 -1.36
C ALA A 196 27.32 -0.03 -2.53
N MET A 197 26.16 0.35 -3.05
CA MET A 197 25.53 -0.32 -4.20
C MET A 197 26.39 -0.28 -5.46
N LYS A 198 27.16 0.79 -5.67
CA LYS A 198 28.07 0.93 -6.83
C LYS A 198 29.22 -0.06 -6.81
N HIS A 199 29.59 -0.61 -5.66
CA HIS A 199 30.68 -1.61 -5.53
C HIS A 199 30.22 -3.03 -5.86
N PHE A 200 28.93 -3.25 -6.11
CA PHE A 200 28.37 -4.54 -6.55
C PHE A 200 28.19 -4.65 -8.07
N THR A 201 28.76 -3.71 -8.84
CA THR A 201 28.74 -3.77 -10.32
C THR A 201 29.83 -4.65 -10.87
#